data_550dd8dd3f02a3885bee22667c7ddd29
#
_entry.id   550dd8dd3f02a3885bee22667c7ddd29
#
_cell.length_a   1.000
_cell.length_b   1.000
_cell.length_c   1.000
_cell.angle_alpha   90.00
_cell.angle_beta   90.00
_cell.angle_gamma   90.00
#
_symmetry.space_group_name_H-M   'P 1'
#
loop_
_entity.id
_entity.type
_entity.pdbx_description
1 polymer ?
#
loop_
_entity_poly.entity_id
_entity_poly.type
_entity_poly.pdbx_seq_one_letter_code
_entity_poly.pdbx_strand_id
1 'polypeptide(L)'
;MRKAFLLLLLVGVLGATIMMVIGKLARKEYGGKVDSTPIYGRDVAPEGMPAVLHPGYIPLTAEQMAKAPVVDGFQSPICTPNGAFAYDAQPFGTPNEMRGGNHTGQDLNGIGGNNTDEGEPVCAAARGLVVYSGEPADEWGNVVVLLHRLPDGTRVQTLYAHLKERSARLGETVGRGEPIGSIGTANGNYLAHLHFEAIPSLCVEAGMPAYAAQGTMNRIDPQELMQKYPAPNFPDPYGAVRMLRKREAGQAEPSAAPAEPLPEGVAPVNPTQFL
;
A
#
# COMPACT_ATOMS: atom_id res chain seq x y z
N MET A 1 -12.11 -54.40 -11.72
CA MET A 1 -12.66 -53.05 -11.86
C MET A 1 -13.39 -52.52 -10.60
N ARG A 2 -14.37 -53.24 -10.03
CA ARG A 2 -15.12 -52.82 -8.83
C ARG A 2 -14.25 -52.53 -7.60
N LYS A 3 -13.21 -53.33 -7.32
CA LYS A 3 -12.30 -53.13 -6.15
C LYS A 3 -11.40 -51.88 -6.30
N ALA A 4 -10.95 -51.56 -7.53
CA ALA A 4 -10.14 -50.35 -7.77
C ALA A 4 -10.98 -49.08 -7.66
N PHE A 5 -12.24 -49.13 -8.14
CA PHE A 5 -13.18 -48.02 -8.01
C PHE A 5 -13.52 -47.73 -6.51
N LEU A 6 -13.74 -48.80 -5.72
CA LEU A 6 -14.03 -48.66 -4.30
C LEU A 6 -12.83 -48.06 -3.53
N LEU A 7 -11.61 -48.42 -3.92
CA LEU A 7 -10.38 -47.89 -3.30
C LEU A 7 -10.20 -46.41 -3.62
N LEU A 8 -10.45 -45.98 -4.89
CA LEU A 8 -10.39 -44.59 -5.28
C LEU A 8 -11.43 -43.72 -4.56
N LEU A 9 -12.63 -44.27 -4.37
CA LEU A 9 -13.71 -43.57 -3.64
C LEU A 9 -13.36 -43.42 -2.16
N LEU A 10 -12.79 -44.42 -1.53
CA LEU A 10 -12.30 -44.37 -0.13
C LEU A 10 -11.17 -43.37 0.06
N VAL A 11 -10.21 -43.31 -0.87
CA VAL A 11 -9.09 -42.33 -0.84
C VAL A 11 -9.66 -40.90 -1.03
N GLY A 12 -10.61 -40.69 -1.91
CA GLY A 12 -11.27 -39.40 -2.12
C GLY A 12 -12.03 -38.91 -0.89
N VAL A 13 -12.80 -39.80 -0.23
CA VAL A 13 -13.55 -39.48 1.00
C VAL A 13 -12.58 -39.18 2.16
N LEU A 14 -11.50 -39.97 2.29
CA LEU A 14 -10.48 -39.74 3.33
C LEU A 14 -9.75 -38.42 3.10
N GLY A 15 -9.39 -38.09 1.87
CA GLY A 15 -8.79 -36.81 1.50
C GLY A 15 -9.69 -35.61 1.84
N ALA A 16 -10.98 -35.68 1.48
CA ALA A 16 -11.95 -34.65 1.78
C ALA A 16 -12.15 -34.49 3.30
N THR A 17 -12.16 -35.59 4.06
CA THR A 17 -12.27 -35.55 5.53
C THR A 17 -11.05 -34.92 6.18
N ILE A 18 -9.84 -35.26 5.70
CA ILE A 18 -8.58 -34.67 6.18
C ILE A 18 -8.57 -33.16 5.91
N MET A 19 -8.95 -32.74 4.70
CA MET A 19 -9.02 -31.30 4.35
C MET A 19 -10.04 -30.57 5.21
N MET A 20 -11.17 -31.17 5.52
CA MET A 20 -12.19 -30.59 6.39
C MET A 20 -11.71 -30.47 7.85
N VAL A 21 -10.96 -31.46 8.34
CA VAL A 21 -10.37 -31.44 9.68
C VAL A 21 -9.25 -30.40 9.76
N ILE A 22 -8.38 -30.33 8.75
CA ILE A 22 -7.32 -29.30 8.67
C ILE A 22 -7.96 -27.93 8.62
N GLY A 23 -8.98 -27.72 7.79
CA GLY A 23 -9.73 -26.45 7.72
C GLY A 23 -10.41 -26.06 9.03
N LYS A 24 -10.93 -27.03 9.80
CA LYS A 24 -11.49 -26.79 11.15
C LYS A 24 -10.42 -26.49 12.20
N LEU A 25 -9.26 -27.16 12.13
CA LEU A 25 -8.12 -26.91 13.02
C LEU A 25 -7.52 -25.53 12.72
N ALA A 26 -7.30 -25.19 11.46
CA ALA A 26 -6.84 -23.86 11.05
C ALA A 26 -7.81 -22.77 11.51
N ARG A 27 -9.13 -22.96 11.32
CA ARG A 27 -10.15 -22.01 11.86
C ARG A 27 -10.17 -21.95 13.39
N LYS A 28 -9.80 -23.00 14.08
CA LYS A 28 -9.72 -23.00 15.55
C LYS A 28 -8.47 -22.29 16.04
N GLU A 29 -7.39 -22.33 15.28
CA GLU A 29 -6.10 -21.70 15.61
C GLU A 29 -6.12 -20.21 15.26
N TYR A 30 -6.79 -19.82 14.15
CA TYR A 30 -7.00 -18.42 13.74
C TYR A 30 -8.37 -17.86 14.17
N GLY A 31 -9.33 -18.71 14.52
CA GLY A 31 -10.63 -18.35 15.04
C GLY A 31 -10.70 -18.38 16.55
N GLY A 32 -9.62 -18.06 17.24
CA GLY A 32 -9.68 -17.69 18.64
C GLY A 32 -10.80 -16.65 18.74
N LYS A 33 -11.77 -16.85 19.65
CA LYS A 33 -12.77 -15.83 19.96
C LYS A 33 -11.97 -14.54 20.11
N VAL A 34 -12.12 -13.64 19.13
CA VAL A 34 -11.68 -12.27 19.32
C VAL A 34 -12.39 -11.85 20.59
N ASP A 35 -11.63 -11.68 21.66
CA ASP A 35 -12.16 -11.13 22.88
C ASP A 35 -12.67 -9.76 22.48
N SER A 36 -14.00 -9.66 22.31
CA SER A 36 -14.67 -8.44 21.96
C SER A 36 -14.69 -7.43 23.10
N THR A 37 -13.94 -7.73 24.17
CA THR A 37 -13.70 -6.77 25.24
C THR A 37 -12.91 -5.60 24.62
N PRO A 38 -13.43 -4.36 24.65
CA PRO A 38 -12.73 -3.21 24.13
C PRO A 38 -11.34 -3.14 24.78
N ILE A 39 -10.30 -3.00 24.00
CA ILE A 39 -8.89 -2.86 24.44
C ILE A 39 -8.71 -1.59 25.29
N TYR A 40 -9.67 -0.68 25.20
CA TYR A 40 -9.81 0.49 26.06
C TYR A 40 -10.73 0.15 27.22
N GLY A 41 -10.26 0.44 28.44
CA GLY A 41 -11.01 0.21 29.66
C GLY A 41 -12.49 0.53 29.49
N ARG A 42 -13.30 -0.26 30.09
CA ARG A 42 -14.72 -0.63 29.91
C ARG A 42 -15.73 0.44 29.47
N ASP A 43 -15.43 1.72 29.46
CA ASP A 43 -16.52 2.69 29.55
C ASP A 43 -16.57 3.78 28.50
N VAL A 44 -15.56 3.97 27.63
CA VAL A 44 -15.65 5.04 26.64
C VAL A 44 -14.87 4.68 25.36
N ALA A 45 -15.60 4.31 24.29
CA ALA A 45 -15.04 4.49 22.97
C ALA A 45 -14.77 5.99 22.78
N PRO A 46 -13.58 6.42 22.31
CA PRO A 46 -13.35 7.82 21.97
C PRO A 46 -14.48 8.33 21.09
N GLU A 47 -14.95 9.55 21.33
CA GLU A 47 -16.05 10.14 20.59
C GLU A 47 -15.79 10.06 19.07
N GLY A 48 -16.71 9.45 18.31
CA GLY A 48 -16.55 9.20 16.88
C GLY A 48 -15.96 7.84 16.47
N MET A 49 -15.57 6.97 17.43
CA MET A 49 -15.21 5.59 17.09
C MET A 49 -16.44 4.69 17.04
N PRO A 50 -16.49 3.71 16.11
CA PRO A 50 -17.57 2.72 16.08
C PRO A 50 -17.59 1.91 17.38
N ALA A 51 -18.77 1.58 17.88
CA ALA A 51 -18.98 0.82 19.13
C ALA A 51 -18.38 -0.61 19.06
N VAL A 52 -18.13 -1.12 17.85
CA VAL A 52 -17.46 -2.39 17.59
C VAL A 52 -16.39 -2.12 16.54
N LEU A 53 -15.11 -2.28 16.91
CA LEU A 53 -14.02 -2.21 15.96
C LEU A 53 -14.04 -3.46 15.07
N HIS A 54 -13.98 -3.23 13.76
CA HIS A 54 -13.73 -4.32 12.82
C HIS A 54 -12.39 -4.98 13.16
N PRO A 55 -12.25 -6.33 13.04
CA PRO A 55 -10.98 -7.02 13.36
C PRO A 55 -9.77 -6.49 12.60
N GLY A 56 -9.99 -5.87 11.43
CA GLY A 56 -8.93 -5.23 10.64
C GLY A 56 -8.47 -3.85 11.16
N TYR A 57 -9.17 -3.29 12.18
CA TYR A 57 -8.74 -2.04 12.82
C TYR A 57 -7.90 -2.34 14.04
N ILE A 58 -6.61 -2.08 13.97
CA ILE A 58 -5.68 -2.26 15.08
C ILE A 58 -5.32 -0.86 15.63
N PRO A 59 -5.81 -0.47 16.82
CA PRO A 59 -5.51 0.84 17.38
C PRO A 59 -4.01 1.04 17.58
N LEU A 60 -3.52 2.22 17.21
CA LEU A 60 -2.15 2.62 17.50
C LEU A 60 -1.97 2.84 19.01
N THR A 61 -0.93 2.26 19.56
CA THR A 61 -0.59 2.47 20.98
C THR A 61 -0.02 3.87 21.21
N ALA A 62 -0.14 4.36 22.45
CA ALA A 62 0.48 5.63 22.83
C ALA A 62 2.02 5.62 22.59
N GLU A 63 2.66 4.47 22.78
CA GLU A 63 4.08 4.27 22.52
C GLU A 63 4.40 4.40 21.02
N GLN A 64 3.64 3.75 20.14
CA GLN A 64 3.80 3.88 18.68
C GLN A 64 3.62 5.34 18.24
N MET A 65 2.57 5.99 18.75
CA MET A 65 2.31 7.40 18.45
C MET A 65 3.43 8.34 18.93
N ALA A 66 4.05 8.05 20.07
CA ALA A 66 5.18 8.82 20.59
C ALA A 66 6.47 8.57 19.79
N LYS A 67 6.69 7.33 19.33
CA LYS A 67 7.86 6.93 18.54
C LYS A 67 7.79 7.34 17.07
N ALA A 68 6.61 7.69 16.54
CA ALA A 68 6.44 8.09 15.15
C ALA A 68 7.42 9.22 14.79
N PRO A 69 8.36 9.00 13.85
CA PRO A 69 9.35 10.02 13.50
C PRO A 69 8.69 11.15 12.69
N VAL A 70 9.24 12.37 12.84
CA VAL A 70 8.85 13.47 11.96
C VAL A 70 9.40 13.20 10.57
N VAL A 71 8.56 13.33 9.54
CA VAL A 71 8.99 13.17 8.15
C VAL A 71 9.92 14.31 7.72
N ASP A 72 10.85 13.97 6.85
CA ASP A 72 11.70 14.90 6.11
C ASP A 72 11.21 15.13 4.66
N GLY A 73 9.98 14.70 4.39
CA GLY A 73 9.29 14.74 3.11
C GLY A 73 8.96 13.35 2.58
N PHE A 74 8.10 13.31 1.56
CA PHE A 74 7.68 12.08 0.88
C PHE A 74 8.26 12.00 -0.52
N GLN A 75 8.50 10.78 -0.97
CA GLN A 75 8.93 10.43 -2.31
C GLN A 75 8.12 9.25 -2.85
N SER A 76 8.26 8.95 -4.14
CA SER A 76 7.71 7.72 -4.72
C SER A 76 8.17 6.50 -3.94
N PRO A 77 7.28 5.54 -3.64
CA PRO A 77 7.65 4.26 -3.03
C PRO A 77 8.34 3.30 -4.00
N ILE A 78 8.30 3.58 -5.31
CA ILE A 78 9.05 2.82 -6.32
C ILE A 78 10.46 3.39 -6.38
N CYS A 79 11.43 2.63 -5.91
CA CYS A 79 12.80 3.10 -5.70
C CYS A 79 13.83 2.45 -6.62
N THR A 80 13.39 1.81 -7.67
CA THR A 80 14.28 1.22 -8.67
C THR A 80 14.84 2.27 -9.61
N PRO A 81 15.93 1.97 -10.34
CA PRO A 81 16.37 2.79 -11.48
C PRO A 81 15.24 3.03 -12.50
N ASN A 82 14.29 2.10 -12.57
CA ASN A 82 13.12 2.17 -13.43
C ASN A 82 11.93 2.93 -12.80
N GLY A 83 12.04 3.40 -11.57
CA GLY A 83 10.97 4.09 -10.86
C GLY A 83 10.46 5.35 -11.59
N ALA A 84 11.33 6.01 -12.36
CA ALA A 84 10.94 7.11 -13.24
C ALA A 84 9.99 6.69 -14.37
N PHE A 85 9.92 5.40 -14.68
CA PHE A 85 9.05 4.80 -15.70
C PHE A 85 7.86 4.05 -15.09
N ALA A 86 7.55 4.27 -13.83
CA ALA A 86 6.33 3.78 -13.20
C ALA A 86 5.15 4.71 -13.51
N TYR A 87 3.98 4.15 -13.67
CA TYR A 87 2.74 4.89 -13.84
C TYR A 87 1.68 4.41 -12.85
N ASP A 88 0.71 5.26 -12.58
CA ASP A 88 -0.46 4.94 -11.76
C ASP A 88 -1.53 4.35 -12.67
N ALA A 89 -1.68 3.02 -12.66
CA ALA A 89 -2.63 2.30 -13.50
C ALA A 89 -4.07 2.52 -13.04
N GLN A 90 -4.28 2.67 -11.74
CA GLN A 90 -5.58 2.97 -11.15
C GLN A 90 -5.41 4.04 -10.07
N PRO A 91 -5.62 5.32 -10.41
CA PRO A 91 -5.48 6.42 -9.46
C PRO A 91 -6.46 6.37 -8.29
N PHE A 92 -6.05 6.99 -7.19
CA PHE A 92 -6.90 7.21 -6.03
C PHE A 92 -8.26 7.82 -6.41
N GLY A 93 -9.34 7.31 -5.82
CA GLY A 93 -10.70 7.77 -6.04
C GLY A 93 -11.32 7.35 -7.37
N THR A 94 -10.60 6.61 -8.24
CA THR A 94 -11.14 6.13 -9.51
C THR A 94 -12.28 5.14 -9.27
N PRO A 95 -13.48 5.37 -9.86
CA PRO A 95 -14.58 4.42 -9.78
C PRO A 95 -14.25 3.11 -10.49
N ASN A 96 -14.58 1.99 -9.85
CA ASN A 96 -14.47 0.66 -10.44
C ASN A 96 -15.75 -0.12 -10.15
N GLU A 97 -16.64 -0.19 -11.16
CA GLU A 97 -17.95 -0.83 -11.02
C GLU A 97 -17.83 -2.33 -10.74
N MET A 98 -16.82 -3.00 -11.31
CA MET A 98 -16.60 -4.44 -11.08
C MET A 98 -16.16 -4.75 -9.66
N ARG A 99 -15.51 -3.79 -9.00
CA ARG A 99 -15.05 -3.89 -7.61
C ARG A 99 -16.04 -3.27 -6.61
N GLY A 100 -17.09 -2.61 -7.12
CA GLY A 100 -18.19 -2.07 -6.32
C GLY A 100 -17.85 -0.78 -5.57
N GLY A 101 -16.88 0.00 -6.03
CA GLY A 101 -16.53 1.23 -5.33
C GLY A 101 -15.40 2.03 -5.96
N ASN A 102 -14.99 3.08 -5.24
CA ASN A 102 -13.87 3.92 -5.62
C ASN A 102 -12.57 3.38 -5.02
N HIS A 103 -11.50 3.45 -5.79
CA HIS A 103 -10.18 2.97 -5.39
C HIS A 103 -9.64 3.78 -4.19
N THR A 104 -9.12 3.09 -3.16
CA THR A 104 -8.69 3.73 -1.90
C THR A 104 -7.21 4.11 -1.89
N GLY A 105 -6.47 3.77 -2.93
CA GLY A 105 -5.04 4.04 -3.08
C GLY A 105 -4.64 4.37 -4.51
N GLN A 106 -3.38 4.13 -4.80
CA GLN A 106 -2.79 4.17 -6.14
C GLN A 106 -2.25 2.78 -6.48
N ASP A 107 -2.48 2.32 -7.72
CA ASP A 107 -1.86 1.10 -8.24
C ASP A 107 -0.68 1.48 -9.13
N LEU A 108 0.52 1.33 -8.59
CA LEU A 108 1.77 1.75 -9.22
C LEU A 108 2.40 0.58 -9.97
N ASN A 109 2.51 0.72 -11.29
CA ASN A 109 3.05 -0.30 -12.21
C ASN A 109 4.27 0.22 -12.95
N GLY A 110 5.18 -0.68 -13.29
CA GLY A 110 6.21 -0.42 -14.27
C GLY A 110 5.65 -0.35 -15.69
N ILE A 111 6.20 0.51 -16.56
CA ILE A 111 5.73 0.70 -17.94
C ILE A 111 5.86 -0.56 -18.82
N GLY A 112 6.62 -1.56 -18.39
CA GLY A 112 6.72 -2.85 -19.11
C GLY A 112 5.41 -3.65 -19.13
N GLY A 113 4.50 -3.36 -18.21
CA GLY A 113 3.22 -4.03 -18.07
C GLY A 113 3.30 -5.49 -17.62
N ASN A 114 2.17 -6.14 -17.46
CA ASN A 114 2.06 -7.50 -16.93
C ASN A 114 2.83 -7.65 -15.60
N ASN A 115 3.67 -8.67 -15.46
CA ASN A 115 4.48 -8.93 -14.25
C ASN A 115 5.95 -8.55 -14.43
N THR A 116 6.27 -7.58 -15.30
CA THR A 116 7.66 -7.19 -15.58
C THR A 116 8.33 -6.48 -14.41
N ASP A 117 7.55 -5.96 -13.49
CA ASP A 117 7.98 -5.29 -12.25
C ASP A 117 7.91 -6.19 -11.00
N GLU A 118 7.52 -7.46 -11.16
CA GLU A 118 7.50 -8.40 -10.04
C GLU A 118 8.91 -8.59 -9.46
N GLY A 119 9.02 -8.38 -8.15
CA GLY A 119 10.29 -8.46 -7.43
C GLY A 119 11.09 -7.15 -7.41
N GLU A 120 10.64 -6.10 -8.10
CA GLU A 120 11.26 -4.77 -8.01
C GLU A 120 11.14 -4.22 -6.58
N PRO A 121 12.17 -3.53 -6.06
CA PRO A 121 12.16 -3.06 -4.69
C PRO A 121 11.12 -1.98 -4.46
N VAL A 122 10.43 -2.10 -3.31
CA VAL A 122 9.54 -1.09 -2.74
C VAL A 122 10.23 -0.45 -1.56
N CYS A 123 10.26 0.88 -1.53
CA CYS A 123 10.91 1.66 -0.48
C CYS A 123 9.91 2.46 0.34
N ALA A 124 10.30 2.78 1.57
CA ALA A 124 9.56 3.70 2.41
C ALA A 124 9.44 5.08 1.74
N ALA A 125 8.21 5.53 1.49
CA ALA A 125 7.93 6.84 0.88
C ALA A 125 8.42 8.01 1.75
N ALA A 126 8.46 7.81 3.07
CA ALA A 126 9.01 8.74 4.04
C ALA A 126 9.57 7.95 5.22
N ARG A 127 10.39 8.62 6.05
CA ARG A 127 10.83 8.07 7.31
C ARG A 127 9.62 7.70 8.18
N GLY A 128 9.55 6.45 8.69
CA GLY A 128 8.37 5.95 9.40
C GLY A 128 8.68 4.87 10.42
N LEU A 129 7.75 4.66 11.35
CA LEU A 129 7.72 3.52 12.26
C LEU A 129 6.86 2.42 11.66
N VAL A 130 7.37 1.21 11.54
CA VAL A 130 6.60 0.04 11.07
C VAL A 130 5.56 -0.32 12.13
N VAL A 131 4.29 -0.09 11.85
CA VAL A 131 3.16 -0.40 12.74
C VAL A 131 2.40 -1.65 12.34
N TYR A 132 2.64 -2.15 11.13
CA TYR A 132 2.17 -3.45 10.65
C TYR A 132 3.15 -4.04 9.65
N SER A 133 3.36 -5.35 9.72
CA SER A 133 4.09 -6.13 8.73
C SER A 133 3.54 -7.54 8.76
N GLY A 134 2.66 -7.90 7.82
CA GLY A 134 1.91 -9.15 7.85
C GLY A 134 1.18 -9.41 6.54
N GLU A 135 0.39 -10.47 6.53
CA GLU A 135 -0.53 -10.84 5.47
C GLU A 135 -1.95 -10.83 6.05
N PRO A 136 -2.72 -9.74 5.86
CA PRO A 136 -4.03 -9.61 6.48
C PRO A 136 -5.12 -10.47 5.82
N ALA A 137 -5.00 -10.70 4.52
CA ALA A 137 -5.88 -11.55 3.72
C ALA A 137 -5.18 -11.92 2.40
N ASP A 138 -5.63 -12.99 1.75
CA ASP A 138 -5.00 -13.54 0.54
C ASP A 138 -4.93 -12.52 -0.61
N GLU A 139 -6.03 -11.79 -0.84
CA GLU A 139 -6.10 -10.75 -1.87
C GLU A 139 -5.25 -9.50 -1.57
N TRP A 140 -4.80 -9.34 -0.33
CA TRP A 140 -3.89 -8.28 0.04
C TRP A 140 -2.42 -8.70 -0.13
N GLY A 141 -2.15 -10.01 -0.02
CA GLY A 141 -0.80 -10.54 0.04
C GLY A 141 -0.02 -9.95 1.20
N ASN A 142 1.28 -9.81 1.06
CA ASN A 142 2.10 -9.17 2.06
C ASN A 142 1.88 -7.67 2.11
N VAL A 143 1.73 -7.12 3.33
CA VAL A 143 1.46 -5.70 3.60
C VAL A 143 2.44 -5.17 4.63
N VAL A 144 2.92 -3.95 4.40
CA VAL A 144 3.67 -3.14 5.36
C VAL A 144 2.91 -1.83 5.57
N VAL A 145 2.78 -1.37 6.82
CA VAL A 145 2.22 -0.06 7.16
C VAL A 145 3.23 0.72 7.99
N LEU A 146 3.51 1.95 7.56
CA LEU A 146 4.40 2.89 8.24
C LEU A 146 3.59 4.02 8.87
N LEU A 147 3.89 4.34 10.11
CA LEU A 147 3.35 5.51 10.82
C LEU A 147 4.34 6.66 10.74
N HIS A 148 3.85 7.82 10.35
CA HIS A 148 4.58 9.05 10.21
C HIS A 148 4.00 10.14 11.10
N ARG A 149 4.83 11.12 11.47
CA ARG A 149 4.40 12.38 12.06
C ARG A 149 4.76 13.52 11.09
N LEU A 150 3.75 14.27 10.66
CA LEU A 150 3.93 15.44 9.81
C LEU A 150 4.56 16.60 10.62
N PRO A 151 5.14 17.61 9.96
CA PRO A 151 5.73 18.76 10.64
C PRO A 151 4.75 19.54 11.54
N ASP A 152 3.44 19.51 11.22
CA ASP A 152 2.37 20.12 12.01
C ASP A 152 1.94 19.28 13.22
N GLY A 153 2.56 18.11 13.42
CA GLY A 153 2.23 17.16 14.48
C GLY A 153 1.15 16.14 14.13
N THR A 154 0.45 16.31 13.00
CA THR A 154 -0.55 15.35 12.50
C THR A 154 0.12 14.01 12.21
N ARG A 155 -0.61 12.92 12.42
CA ARG A 155 -0.16 11.57 12.09
C ARG A 155 -0.84 11.08 10.83
N VAL A 156 -0.07 10.42 9.98
CA VAL A 156 -0.53 9.76 8.78
C VAL A 156 0.20 8.42 8.64
N GLN A 157 -0.47 7.45 8.08
CA GLN A 157 0.12 6.15 7.76
C GLN A 157 0.25 6.02 6.24
N THR A 158 1.27 5.29 5.79
CA THR A 158 1.35 4.80 4.41
C THR A 158 1.30 3.28 4.43
N LEU A 159 0.46 2.72 3.56
CA LEU A 159 0.27 1.29 3.40
C LEU A 159 0.83 0.85 2.05
N TYR A 160 1.56 -0.24 2.06
CA TYR A 160 2.20 -0.87 0.90
C TYR A 160 1.71 -2.31 0.82
N ALA A 161 0.97 -2.64 -0.21
CA ALA A 161 0.34 -3.95 -0.35
C ALA A 161 0.73 -4.67 -1.65
N HIS A 162 0.25 -5.91 -1.75
CA HIS A 162 0.54 -6.86 -2.82
C HIS A 162 2.02 -7.25 -2.92
N LEU A 163 2.77 -7.04 -1.82
CA LEU A 163 4.20 -7.31 -1.81
C LEU A 163 4.48 -8.82 -1.98
N LYS A 164 5.54 -9.12 -2.74
CA LYS A 164 6.10 -10.47 -2.85
C LYS A 164 6.83 -10.84 -1.56
N GLU A 165 7.65 -9.93 -1.07
CA GLU A 165 8.44 -10.09 0.15
C GLU A 165 8.35 -8.84 1.02
N ARG A 166 8.49 -9.01 2.34
CA ARG A 166 8.57 -7.95 3.34
C ARG A 166 9.93 -8.02 4.02
N SER A 167 10.71 -6.93 3.98
CA SER A 167 11.97 -6.80 4.71
C SER A 167 11.81 -6.02 6.01
N ALA A 168 10.84 -5.10 6.08
CA ALA A 168 10.58 -4.28 7.26
C ALA A 168 9.87 -5.07 8.38
N ARG A 169 10.30 -4.88 9.63
CA ARG A 169 9.80 -5.59 10.80
C ARG A 169 8.97 -4.68 11.69
N LEU A 170 7.92 -5.24 12.29
CA LEU A 170 7.07 -4.52 13.25
C LEU A 170 7.91 -3.86 14.36
N GLY A 171 7.66 -2.56 14.59
CA GLY A 171 8.36 -1.76 15.61
C GLY A 171 9.70 -1.17 15.16
N GLU A 172 10.16 -1.49 13.95
CA GLU A 172 11.36 -0.92 13.34
C GLU A 172 11.09 0.52 12.84
N THR A 173 12.09 1.38 12.92
CA THR A 173 12.04 2.69 12.25
C THR A 173 12.88 2.61 10.99
N VAL A 174 12.25 2.87 9.86
CA VAL A 174 12.88 2.87 8.54
C VAL A 174 13.11 4.29 8.03
N GLY A 175 14.19 4.51 7.29
CA GLY A 175 14.50 5.76 6.63
C GLY A 175 13.68 5.93 5.34
N ARG A 176 13.46 7.17 4.88
CA ARG A 176 12.92 7.44 3.55
C ARG A 176 13.85 6.85 2.49
N GLY A 177 13.27 6.14 1.50
CA GLY A 177 14.04 5.45 0.46
C GLY A 177 14.66 4.12 0.91
N GLU A 178 14.49 3.70 2.15
CA GLU A 178 14.95 2.41 2.63
C GLU A 178 14.05 1.28 2.07
N PRO A 179 14.61 0.20 1.52
CA PRO A 179 13.82 -0.93 1.01
C PRO A 179 13.03 -1.60 2.13
N ILE A 180 11.72 -1.76 1.94
CA ILE A 180 10.79 -2.38 2.89
C ILE A 180 10.14 -3.65 2.38
N GLY A 181 10.31 -3.96 1.09
CA GLY A 181 9.76 -5.14 0.43
C GLY A 181 10.02 -5.09 -1.07
N SER A 182 9.30 -5.93 -1.80
CA SER A 182 9.34 -5.99 -3.26
C SER A 182 7.94 -6.11 -3.85
N ILE A 183 7.73 -5.62 -5.09
CA ILE A 183 6.46 -5.71 -5.81
C ILE A 183 6.08 -7.18 -6.01
N GLY A 184 4.83 -7.51 -5.82
CA GLY A 184 4.28 -8.84 -6.00
C GLY A 184 2.91 -8.83 -6.67
N THR A 185 2.24 -9.98 -6.56
CA THR A 185 0.99 -10.29 -7.26
C THR A 185 -0.17 -10.58 -6.30
N ALA A 186 -0.04 -10.25 -5.01
CA ALA A 186 -0.98 -10.67 -3.97
C ALA A 186 -1.31 -12.17 -4.11
N ASN A 187 -0.29 -13.04 -3.96
CA ASN A 187 -0.42 -14.49 -4.07
C ASN A 187 -0.97 -14.98 -5.44
N GLY A 188 -0.80 -14.21 -6.50
CA GLY A 188 -1.32 -14.52 -7.85
C GLY A 188 -2.74 -14.01 -8.11
N ASN A 189 -3.33 -13.24 -7.19
CA ASN A 189 -4.67 -12.67 -7.37
C ASN A 189 -4.69 -11.53 -8.39
N TYR A 190 -3.56 -10.85 -8.61
CA TYR A 190 -3.42 -9.72 -9.54
C TYR A 190 -2.16 -9.85 -10.40
N LEU A 191 -2.08 -9.05 -11.45
CA LEU A 191 -0.81 -8.72 -12.08
C LEU A 191 0.06 -7.95 -11.11
N ALA A 192 1.38 -8.06 -11.26
CA ALA A 192 2.33 -7.40 -10.37
C ALA A 192 2.11 -5.88 -10.37
N HIS A 193 1.98 -5.31 -9.19
CA HIS A 193 1.91 -3.87 -8.96
C HIS A 193 2.08 -3.58 -7.46
N LEU A 194 2.32 -2.34 -7.13
CA LEU A 194 2.25 -1.85 -5.75
C LEU A 194 0.93 -1.12 -5.54
N HIS A 195 0.07 -1.63 -4.65
CA HIS A 195 -1.05 -0.85 -4.12
C HIS A 195 -0.55 0.01 -2.94
N PHE A 196 -0.74 1.32 -3.04
CA PHE A 196 -0.19 2.32 -2.12
C PHE A 196 -1.28 3.25 -1.59
N GLU A 197 -1.46 3.32 -0.26
CA GLU A 197 -2.46 4.17 0.39
C GLU A 197 -1.82 5.20 1.35
N ALA A 198 -2.53 6.31 1.57
CA ALA A 198 -2.27 7.27 2.64
C ALA A 198 -3.49 7.37 3.57
N ILE A 199 -3.29 7.11 4.86
CA ILE A 199 -4.37 6.87 5.84
C ILE A 199 -4.17 7.80 7.04
N PRO A 200 -4.96 8.88 7.19
CA PRO A 200 -4.93 9.76 8.36
C PRO A 200 -5.77 9.16 9.50
N SER A 201 -5.37 7.99 10.01
CA SER A 201 -6.09 7.24 11.04
C SER A 201 -5.20 6.98 12.25
N LEU A 202 -5.83 6.83 13.41
CA LEU A 202 -5.19 6.34 14.64
C LEU A 202 -5.31 4.81 14.80
N CYS A 203 -5.85 4.14 13.79
CA CYS A 203 -5.88 2.68 13.71
C CYS A 203 -5.11 2.22 12.45
N VAL A 204 -4.40 1.12 12.56
CA VAL A 204 -3.90 0.39 11.40
C VAL A 204 -5.09 -0.32 10.76
N GLU A 205 -5.27 -0.12 9.46
CA GLU A 205 -6.41 -0.62 8.70
C GLU A 205 -5.98 -1.62 7.63
N ALA A 206 -5.07 -2.52 8.00
CA ALA A 206 -4.60 -3.57 7.11
C ALA A 206 -5.72 -4.56 6.78
N GLY A 207 -5.89 -4.90 5.50
CA GLY A 207 -6.92 -5.84 5.04
C GLY A 207 -8.34 -5.26 4.97
N MET A 208 -8.50 -3.94 5.07
CA MET A 208 -9.76 -3.27 4.77
C MET A 208 -10.00 -3.24 3.26
N PRO A 209 -11.27 -3.14 2.78
CA PRO A 209 -11.53 -3.11 1.35
C PRO A 209 -10.71 -2.04 0.61
N ALA A 210 -10.05 -2.42 -0.49
CA ALA A 210 -9.33 -1.50 -1.37
C ALA A 210 -10.27 -0.66 -2.25
N TYR A 211 -11.58 -0.85 -2.11
CA TYR A 211 -12.63 -0.12 -2.83
C TYR A 211 -13.72 0.31 -1.86
N ALA A 212 -13.97 1.61 -1.80
CA ALA A 212 -15.00 2.18 -0.95
C ALA A 212 -16.31 2.31 -1.71
N ALA A 213 -17.40 1.74 -1.20
CA ALA A 213 -18.71 1.86 -1.82
C ALA A 213 -19.19 3.32 -1.96
N GLN A 214 -18.72 4.20 -1.07
CA GLN A 214 -18.96 5.65 -1.14
C GLN A 214 -17.68 6.39 -0.72
N GLY A 215 -17.35 7.44 -1.46
CA GLY A 215 -16.14 8.23 -1.23
C GLY A 215 -14.86 7.39 -1.35
N THR A 216 -13.91 7.62 -0.48
CA THR A 216 -12.63 6.89 -0.41
C THR A 216 -12.34 6.40 1.02
N MET A 217 -13.41 6.16 1.78
CA MET A 217 -13.34 5.90 3.23
C MET A 217 -12.65 7.10 3.94
N ASN A 218 -11.69 6.86 4.80
CA ASN A 218 -10.87 7.89 5.45
C ASN A 218 -9.50 8.05 4.79
N ARG A 219 -9.32 7.58 3.54
CA ARG A 219 -8.05 7.73 2.81
C ARG A 219 -7.94 9.12 2.21
N ILE A 220 -6.71 9.57 2.07
CA ILE A 220 -6.35 10.78 1.34
C ILE A 220 -5.52 10.38 0.12
N ASP A 221 -5.52 11.24 -0.89
CA ASP A 221 -4.72 11.03 -2.10
C ASP A 221 -3.23 10.98 -1.75
N PRO A 222 -2.55 9.84 -1.95
CA PRO A 222 -1.13 9.73 -1.67
C PRO A 222 -0.29 10.72 -2.49
N GLN A 223 -0.72 11.04 -3.70
CA GLN A 223 -0.04 12.01 -4.56
C GLN A 223 -0.13 13.42 -4.00
N GLU A 224 -1.31 13.83 -3.50
CA GLU A 224 -1.47 15.14 -2.85
C GLU A 224 -0.63 15.23 -1.57
N LEU A 225 -0.56 14.15 -0.78
CA LEU A 225 0.30 14.09 0.40
C LEU A 225 1.78 14.31 0.04
N MET A 226 2.28 13.60 -0.98
CA MET A 226 3.67 13.73 -1.44
C MET A 226 3.95 15.14 -2.00
N GLN A 227 2.98 15.76 -2.67
CA GLN A 227 3.11 17.13 -3.18
C GLN A 227 3.13 18.17 -2.08
N LYS A 228 2.33 17.96 -1.04
CA LYS A 228 2.25 18.89 0.11
C LYS A 228 3.52 18.87 0.96
N TYR A 229 4.17 17.72 1.06
CA TYR A 229 5.38 17.51 1.85
C TYR A 229 6.47 16.82 0.99
N PRO A 230 6.99 17.47 -0.06
CA PRO A 230 7.94 16.85 -0.97
C PRO A 230 9.27 16.62 -0.27
N ALA A 231 9.92 15.50 -0.62
CA ALA A 231 11.27 15.23 -0.19
C ALA A 231 12.25 16.25 -0.80
N PRO A 232 13.20 16.78 -0.03
CA PRO A 232 14.22 17.66 -0.58
C PRO A 232 15.06 16.91 -1.62
N ASN A 233 15.32 17.54 -2.75
CA ASN A 233 16.15 17.03 -3.84
C ASN A 233 15.67 15.75 -4.53
N PHE A 234 14.40 15.38 -4.38
CA PHE A 234 13.82 14.26 -5.11
C PHE A 234 13.03 14.78 -6.31
N PRO A 235 13.37 14.39 -7.55
CA PRO A 235 12.57 14.76 -8.71
C PRO A 235 11.16 14.17 -8.53
N ASP A 236 10.12 14.97 -8.80
CA ASP A 236 8.74 14.47 -8.82
C ASP A 236 8.55 13.50 -10.01
N PRO A 237 8.59 12.18 -9.80
CA PRO A 237 8.52 11.21 -10.90
C PRO A 237 7.16 11.24 -11.62
N TYR A 238 6.13 11.85 -10.99
CA TYR A 238 4.80 11.97 -11.55
C TYR A 238 4.55 13.33 -12.22
N GLY A 239 5.47 14.29 -12.09
CA GLY A 239 5.32 15.62 -12.65
C GLY A 239 5.08 15.60 -14.16
N ALA A 240 5.83 14.78 -14.88
CA ALA A 240 5.68 14.61 -16.33
C ALA A 240 4.31 13.99 -16.71
N VAL A 241 3.90 12.94 -15.98
CA VAL A 241 2.58 12.27 -16.22
C VAL A 241 1.42 13.23 -15.90
N ARG A 242 1.55 14.03 -14.85
CA ARG A 242 0.56 15.03 -14.48
C ARG A 242 0.43 16.14 -15.53
N MET A 243 1.54 16.59 -16.10
CA MET A 243 1.52 17.55 -17.20
C MET A 243 0.80 17.01 -18.43
N LEU A 244 1.06 15.72 -18.79
CA LEU A 244 0.36 15.08 -19.91
C LEU A 244 -1.14 14.99 -19.66
N ARG A 245 -1.58 14.56 -18.48
CA ARG A 245 -3.02 14.49 -18.13
C ARG A 245 -3.69 15.87 -18.12
N LYS A 246 -3.00 16.93 -17.66
CA LYS A 246 -3.54 18.30 -17.72
C LYS A 246 -3.68 18.81 -19.14
N ARG A 247 -2.74 18.47 -20.03
CA ARG A 247 -2.85 18.79 -21.47
C ARG A 247 -4.03 18.08 -22.12
N GLU A 248 -4.22 16.79 -21.84
CA GLU A 248 -5.37 16.01 -22.35
C GLU A 248 -6.70 16.54 -21.81
N ALA A 249 -6.75 17.02 -20.57
CA ALA A 249 -7.93 17.64 -19.97
C ALA A 249 -8.18 19.09 -20.38
N GLY A 250 -7.34 19.68 -21.25
CA GLY A 250 -7.48 21.06 -21.74
C GLY A 250 -7.24 22.14 -20.69
N GLN A 251 -6.60 21.82 -19.57
CA GLN A 251 -6.24 22.81 -18.56
C GLN A 251 -4.95 23.54 -18.97
N ALA A 252 -4.98 24.89 -18.93
CA ALA A 252 -3.80 25.70 -19.19
C ALA A 252 -2.70 25.40 -18.17
N GLU A 253 -1.46 25.24 -18.65
CA GLU A 253 -0.29 25.07 -17.78
C GLU A 253 -0.15 26.31 -16.87
N PRO A 254 0.15 26.11 -15.55
CA PRO A 254 0.70 27.20 -14.78
C PRO A 254 2.02 27.61 -15.42
N SER A 255 2.19 28.91 -15.70
CA SER A 255 3.43 29.46 -16.25
C SER A 255 4.62 28.89 -15.50
N ALA A 256 5.48 28.14 -16.20
CA ALA A 256 6.70 27.61 -15.60
C ALA A 256 7.50 28.80 -15.05
N ALA A 257 7.87 28.73 -13.77
CA ALA A 257 8.90 29.60 -13.25
C ALA A 257 10.14 29.45 -14.14
N PRO A 258 10.85 30.56 -14.46
CA PRO A 258 12.03 30.47 -15.31
C PRO A 258 12.99 29.45 -14.73
N ALA A 259 13.39 28.45 -15.55
CA ALA A 259 14.35 27.45 -15.16
C ALA A 259 15.64 28.16 -14.71
N GLU A 260 16.13 27.83 -13.53
CA GLU A 260 17.47 28.27 -13.13
C GLU A 260 18.47 27.85 -14.22
N PRO A 261 19.38 28.72 -14.60
CA PRO A 261 20.38 28.38 -15.61
C PRO A 261 21.22 27.20 -15.13
N LEU A 262 21.36 26.19 -15.98
CA LEU A 262 22.22 25.04 -15.71
C LEU A 262 23.64 25.55 -15.37
N PRO A 263 24.32 24.94 -14.39
CA PRO A 263 25.69 25.32 -14.06
C PRO A 263 26.57 25.20 -15.31
N GLU A 264 27.43 26.20 -15.56
CA GLU A 264 28.34 26.26 -16.71
C GLU A 264 29.15 24.97 -16.79
N GLY A 265 29.05 24.28 -17.93
CA GLY A 265 29.83 23.08 -18.22
C GLY A 265 29.02 21.79 -18.45
N VAL A 266 27.71 21.81 -18.29
CA VAL A 266 26.84 20.64 -18.60
C VAL A 266 26.24 20.84 -19.99
N ALA A 267 26.69 20.07 -20.97
CA ALA A 267 26.07 20.04 -22.29
C ALA A 267 24.68 19.40 -22.23
N PRO A 268 23.66 19.96 -22.92
CA PRO A 268 22.33 19.36 -22.93
C PRO A 268 22.40 17.98 -23.61
N VAL A 269 21.83 16.99 -22.92
CA VAL A 269 21.66 15.63 -23.47
C VAL A 269 20.63 15.70 -24.60
N ASN A 270 21.05 15.35 -25.82
CA ASN A 270 20.16 15.33 -26.97
C ASN A 270 19.20 14.13 -26.87
N PRO A 271 17.88 14.33 -26.73
CA PRO A 271 16.90 13.25 -26.53
C PRO A 271 16.75 12.31 -27.74
N THR A 272 17.35 12.63 -28.90
CA THR A 272 17.29 11.79 -30.11
C THR A 272 18.36 10.70 -30.21
N GLN A 273 19.23 10.55 -29.22
CA GLN A 273 20.27 9.50 -29.21
C GLN A 273 19.79 8.13 -28.68
N PHE A 274 18.52 7.99 -28.30
CA PHE A 274 17.96 6.77 -27.73
C PHE A 274 16.70 6.25 -28.47
N LEU A 275 16.56 6.59 -29.76
CA LEU A 275 15.56 5.96 -30.65
C LEU A 275 16.23 4.97 -31.60
#